data_5c3a333dcbee00a0af7f2cb2661729ab
#
_entry.id   5c3a333dcbee00a0af7f2cb2661729ab
#
_cell.length_a   1.000
_cell.length_b   1.000
_cell.length_c   1.000
_cell.angle_alpha   90.00
_cell.angle_beta   90.00
_cell.angle_gamma   90.00
#
_symmetry.space_group_name_H-M   'P 1'
#
loop_
_entity.id
_entity.type
_entity.pdbx_description
1 polymer ?
#
loop_
_entity_poly.entity_id
_entity_poly.type
_entity_poly.pdbx_seq_one_letter_code
_entity_poly.pdbx_strand_id
1 'polypeptide(L)'
;MINAILAVDDKGGIGKDGMLPWPKCAEDLAYFKRMTDGKTVIMGSATWQSKGMPKPLPNRRNVVVTLSPEKHPGADDYIPRPGMPLAESINSLKDWRNVEPLFIIGGARLITEVLLMIDRFYLTRIPGDYNCDTFLPLDRIEQSFHKTVVAKGHEATFETWYRIR
;
A
#
# COMPACT_ATOMS: atom_id res chain seq x y z
N MET A 1 1.08 8.56 12.11
CA MET A 1 0.26 8.72 10.88
C MET A 1 0.32 7.44 10.07
N ILE A 2 -0.81 7.00 9.56
CA ILE A 2 -0.91 5.81 8.71
C ILE A 2 -1.30 6.26 7.31
N ASN A 3 -0.44 5.98 6.35
CA ASN A 3 -0.65 6.33 4.95
C ASN A 3 -0.80 5.05 4.11
N ALA A 4 -1.51 5.16 3.00
CA ALA A 4 -1.50 4.13 1.96
C ALA A 4 -0.81 4.68 0.72
N ILE A 5 -0.09 3.83 -0.01
CA ILE A 5 0.57 4.18 -1.26
C ILE A 5 0.40 3.04 -2.26
N LEU A 6 -0.25 3.33 -3.38
CA LEU A 6 -0.54 2.36 -4.44
C LEU A 6 -0.62 3.06 -5.80
N ALA A 7 -0.54 2.24 -6.84
CA ALA A 7 -0.84 2.66 -8.20
C ALA A 7 -2.07 1.92 -8.73
N VAL A 8 -2.86 2.58 -9.54
CA VAL A 8 -4.07 2.04 -10.18
C VAL A 8 -4.09 2.35 -11.66
N ASP A 9 -4.75 1.52 -12.45
CA ASP A 9 -5.09 1.83 -13.83
C ASP A 9 -6.35 2.71 -13.93
N ASP A 10 -6.83 2.99 -15.14
CA ASP A 10 -8.00 3.86 -15.36
C ASP A 10 -9.28 3.36 -14.69
N LYS A 11 -9.38 2.07 -14.40
CA LYS A 11 -10.54 1.45 -13.75
C LYS A 11 -10.34 1.16 -12.26
N GLY A 12 -9.26 1.64 -11.67
CA GLY A 12 -8.94 1.37 -10.27
C GLY A 12 -8.31 0.00 -10.02
N GLY A 13 -7.88 -0.68 -11.07
CA GLY A 13 -7.22 -1.98 -10.99
C GLY A 13 -5.80 -1.87 -10.43
N ILE A 14 -5.42 -2.82 -9.59
CA ILE A 14 -4.10 -2.85 -8.93
C ILE A 14 -3.32 -4.13 -9.19
N GLY A 15 -3.94 -5.15 -9.73
CA GLY A 15 -3.31 -6.45 -9.93
C GLY A 15 -3.99 -7.31 -10.96
N LYS A 16 -3.21 -8.21 -11.54
CA LYS A 16 -3.64 -9.27 -12.43
C LYS A 16 -2.72 -10.47 -12.29
N ASP A 17 -3.29 -11.65 -12.09
CA ASP A 17 -2.53 -12.90 -11.95
C ASP A 17 -1.40 -12.82 -10.90
N GLY A 18 -1.63 -12.10 -9.80
CA GLY A 18 -0.67 -11.93 -8.72
C GLY A 18 0.51 -11.01 -9.03
N MET A 19 0.40 -10.16 -10.05
CA MET A 19 1.44 -9.23 -10.51
C MET A 19 0.89 -7.84 -10.72
N LEU A 20 1.78 -6.85 -10.85
CA LEU A 20 1.42 -5.56 -11.41
C LEU A 20 0.98 -5.73 -12.86
N PRO A 21 -0.20 -5.20 -13.25
CA PRO A 21 -0.81 -5.51 -14.52
C PRO A 21 -0.21 -4.74 -15.72
N TRP A 22 0.41 -3.58 -15.45
CA TRP A 22 1.00 -2.71 -16.47
C TRP A 22 2.49 -3.00 -16.68
N PRO A 23 3.04 -2.60 -17.84
CA PRO A 23 4.48 -2.61 -18.04
C PRO A 23 5.19 -1.74 -16.99
N LYS A 24 6.45 -2.04 -16.72
CA LYS A 24 7.25 -1.32 -15.73
C LYS A 24 7.15 0.21 -15.96
N CYS A 25 6.63 0.91 -14.95
CA CYS A 25 6.61 2.37 -14.90
C CYS A 25 7.73 2.84 -13.97
N ALA A 26 8.85 3.24 -14.55
CA ALA A 26 10.03 3.64 -13.78
C ALA A 26 9.76 4.86 -12.89
N GLU A 27 8.94 5.79 -13.37
CA GLU A 27 8.54 7.00 -12.64
C GLU A 27 7.78 6.64 -11.36
N ASP A 28 6.83 5.71 -11.43
CA ASP A 28 6.07 5.26 -10.26
C ASP A 28 6.95 4.48 -9.28
N LEU A 29 7.81 3.59 -9.78
CA LEU A 29 8.73 2.83 -8.92
C LEU A 29 9.69 3.74 -8.17
N ALA A 30 10.21 4.78 -8.81
CA ALA A 30 11.08 5.77 -8.18
C ALA A 30 10.33 6.58 -7.11
N TYR A 31 9.08 6.97 -7.39
CA TYR A 31 8.21 7.66 -6.45
C TYR A 31 7.92 6.79 -5.22
N PHE A 32 7.51 5.54 -5.43
CA PHE A 32 7.25 4.58 -4.37
C PHE A 32 8.49 4.39 -3.48
N LYS A 33 9.65 4.18 -4.09
CA LYS A 33 10.91 4.03 -3.35
C LYS A 33 11.21 5.27 -2.51
N ARG A 34 11.14 6.45 -3.10
CA ARG A 34 11.42 7.72 -2.40
C ARG A 34 10.48 7.95 -1.21
N MET A 35 9.20 7.64 -1.37
CA MET A 35 8.19 7.83 -0.33
C MET A 35 8.34 6.86 0.83
N THR A 36 8.77 5.64 0.56
CA THR A 36 8.83 4.56 1.56
C THR A 36 10.22 4.28 2.11
N ASP A 37 11.26 4.87 1.54
CA ASP A 37 12.65 4.60 1.92
C ASP A 37 12.90 4.92 3.40
N GLY A 38 13.51 3.98 4.12
CA GLY A 38 13.76 4.09 5.56
C GLY A 38 12.51 3.96 6.44
N LYS A 39 11.34 3.66 5.86
CA LYS A 39 10.06 3.59 6.56
C LYS A 39 9.60 2.14 6.80
N THR A 40 8.55 2.00 7.59
CA THR A 40 7.84 0.72 7.76
C THR A 40 6.77 0.58 6.68
N VAL A 41 6.81 -0.52 5.93
CA VAL A 41 5.81 -0.89 4.95
C VAL A 41 5.02 -2.10 5.45
N ILE A 42 3.70 -2.01 5.32
CA ILE A 42 2.76 -3.05 5.77
C ILE A 42 2.02 -3.56 4.54
N MET A 43 2.01 -4.88 4.36
CA MET A 43 1.42 -5.52 3.20
C MET A 43 0.67 -6.78 3.55
N GLY A 44 -0.35 -7.11 2.77
CA GLY A 44 -1.02 -8.40 2.85
C GLY A 44 -0.17 -9.53 2.28
N SER A 45 -0.56 -10.77 2.56
CA SER A 45 0.15 -11.96 2.11
C SER A 45 0.23 -12.06 0.58
N ALA A 46 -0.83 -11.70 -0.14
CA ALA A 46 -0.83 -11.70 -1.60
C ALA A 46 0.20 -10.71 -2.19
N THR A 47 0.34 -9.55 -1.59
CA THR A 47 1.37 -8.56 -1.99
C THR A 47 2.77 -9.10 -1.71
N TRP A 48 2.99 -9.70 -0.55
CA TRP A 48 4.26 -10.33 -0.22
C TRP A 48 4.65 -11.44 -1.21
N GLN A 49 3.67 -12.24 -1.64
CA GLN A 49 3.86 -13.33 -2.60
C GLN A 49 3.88 -12.89 -4.05
N SER A 50 3.61 -11.61 -4.34
CA SER A 50 3.57 -11.05 -5.69
C SER A 50 4.88 -11.29 -6.43
N LYS A 51 4.77 -11.75 -7.66
CA LYS A 51 5.93 -11.96 -8.54
C LYS A 51 6.53 -10.60 -8.93
N GLY A 52 7.86 -10.52 -8.94
CA GLY A 52 8.57 -9.31 -9.30
C GLY A 52 8.77 -8.31 -8.17
N MET A 53 8.15 -8.51 -7.01
CA MET A 53 8.44 -7.70 -5.84
C MET A 53 9.69 -8.24 -5.13
N PRO A 54 10.70 -7.39 -4.82
CA PRO A 54 11.81 -7.77 -3.96
C PRO A 54 11.32 -8.21 -2.58
N LYS A 55 11.90 -9.27 -2.03
CA LYS A 55 11.54 -9.83 -0.71
C LYS A 55 12.78 -9.98 0.15
N PRO A 56 12.96 -9.14 1.18
CA PRO A 56 12.17 -7.95 1.53
C PRO A 56 12.46 -6.76 0.60
N LEU A 57 11.62 -5.72 0.69
CA LEU A 57 11.92 -4.44 0.07
C LEU A 57 13.14 -3.83 0.76
N PRO A 58 14.21 -3.48 0.02
CA PRO A 58 15.44 -2.98 0.63
C PRO A 58 15.25 -1.67 1.40
N ASN A 59 16.00 -1.49 2.47
CA ASN A 59 16.02 -0.29 3.32
C ASN A 59 14.65 0.12 3.86
N ARG A 60 13.77 -0.86 4.10
CA ARG A 60 12.46 -0.68 4.73
C ARG A 60 12.23 -1.77 5.75
N ARG A 61 11.45 -1.47 6.78
CA ARG A 61 10.95 -2.49 7.69
C ARG A 61 9.72 -3.11 7.04
N ASN A 62 9.81 -4.39 6.68
CA ASN A 62 8.76 -5.13 5.99
C ASN A 62 7.89 -5.86 7.00
N VAL A 63 6.60 -5.51 7.07
CA VAL A 63 5.62 -6.13 7.94
C VAL A 63 4.54 -6.81 7.10
N VAL A 64 4.31 -8.08 7.33
CA VAL A 64 3.32 -8.87 6.59
C VAL A 64 2.10 -9.15 7.45
N VAL A 65 0.92 -8.88 6.93
CA VAL A 65 -0.36 -9.24 7.56
C VAL A 65 -0.72 -10.65 7.17
N THR A 66 -0.61 -11.57 8.13
CA THR A 66 -0.91 -13.00 7.93
C THR A 66 -1.18 -13.70 9.25
N LEU A 67 -2.05 -14.69 9.23
CA LEU A 67 -2.24 -15.62 10.36
C LEU A 67 -1.29 -16.81 10.30
N SER A 68 -0.48 -16.92 9.26
CA SER A 68 0.45 -18.02 9.00
C SER A 68 1.85 -17.50 8.67
N PRO A 69 2.57 -16.90 9.64
CA PRO A 69 3.91 -16.35 9.41
C PRO A 69 4.90 -17.34 8.81
N GLU A 70 4.80 -18.60 9.20
CA GLU A 70 5.65 -19.69 8.71
C GLU A 70 5.57 -19.93 7.21
N LYS A 71 4.46 -19.50 6.58
CA LYS A 71 4.26 -19.58 5.11
C LYS A 71 4.83 -18.38 4.36
N HIS A 72 5.29 -17.36 5.07
CA HIS A 72 5.76 -16.10 4.50
C HIS A 72 7.11 -15.69 5.09
N PRO A 73 8.16 -16.55 4.98
CA PRO A 73 9.45 -16.28 5.61
C PRO A 73 10.12 -15.03 5.02
N GLY A 74 10.98 -14.39 5.83
CA GLY A 74 11.86 -13.31 5.38
C GLY A 74 11.37 -11.90 5.65
N ALA A 75 10.18 -11.69 6.21
CA ALA A 75 9.74 -10.38 6.66
C ALA A 75 10.38 -10.00 7.99
N ASP A 76 10.42 -8.71 8.28
CA ASP A 76 10.96 -8.21 9.55
C ASP A 76 9.98 -8.44 10.70
N ASP A 77 8.68 -8.46 10.41
CA ASP A 77 7.64 -8.64 11.41
C ASP A 77 6.33 -9.16 10.79
N TYR A 78 5.45 -9.68 11.64
CA TYR A 78 4.15 -10.22 11.23
C TYR A 78 3.06 -9.74 12.17
N ILE A 79 1.91 -9.38 11.61
CA ILE A 79 0.71 -8.98 12.35
C ILE A 79 -0.53 -9.68 11.76
N PRO A 80 -1.65 -9.84 12.47
CA PRO A 80 -1.84 -9.38 13.87
C PRO A 80 -1.02 -10.18 14.88
N ARG A 81 -0.71 -9.55 16.01
CA ARG A 81 -0.10 -10.23 17.14
C ARG A 81 -1.10 -11.22 17.73
N PRO A 82 -0.64 -12.35 18.29
CA PRO A 82 -1.53 -13.31 18.94
C PRO A 82 -2.42 -12.62 19.99
N GLY A 83 -3.74 -12.84 19.89
CA GLY A 83 -4.71 -12.27 20.81
C GLY A 83 -4.97 -10.75 20.66
N MET A 84 -4.40 -10.11 19.64
CA MET A 84 -4.53 -8.68 19.42
C MET A 84 -5.23 -8.42 18.08
N PRO A 85 -6.27 -7.55 18.03
CA PRO A 85 -6.88 -7.16 16.77
C PRO A 85 -5.88 -6.51 15.80
N LEU A 86 -6.15 -6.61 14.49
CA LEU A 86 -5.27 -6.04 13.45
C LEU A 86 -5.02 -4.55 13.66
N ALA A 87 -6.07 -3.78 13.98
CA ALA A 87 -5.96 -2.33 14.22
C ALA A 87 -4.99 -2.02 15.37
N GLU A 88 -5.09 -2.74 16.47
CA GLU A 88 -4.17 -2.58 17.60
C GLU A 88 -2.75 -3.01 17.24
N SER A 89 -2.60 -4.09 16.47
CA SER A 89 -1.30 -4.55 16.00
C SER A 89 -0.62 -3.50 15.12
N ILE A 90 -1.37 -2.86 14.22
CA ILE A 90 -0.84 -1.77 13.39
C ILE A 90 -0.42 -0.58 14.27
N ASN A 91 -1.26 -0.19 15.23
CA ASN A 91 -0.91 0.91 16.15
C ASN A 91 0.32 0.59 16.98
N SER A 92 0.53 -0.67 17.35
CA SER A 92 1.71 -1.10 18.11
C SER A 92 3.03 -0.98 17.34
N LEU A 93 2.97 -0.87 16.01
CA LEU A 93 4.15 -0.66 15.16
C LEU A 93 4.65 0.79 15.20
N LYS A 94 3.82 1.72 15.67
CA LYS A 94 4.22 3.12 15.84
C LYS A 94 5.23 3.21 16.97
N ASP A 95 6.42 3.68 16.64
CA ASP A 95 7.39 4.02 17.68
C ASP A 95 6.97 5.34 18.32
N TRP A 96 6.85 5.37 19.65
CA TRP A 96 6.53 6.58 20.39
C TRP A 96 7.61 7.67 20.28
N ARG A 97 8.82 7.28 19.87
CA ARG A 97 9.95 8.19 19.61
C ARG A 97 10.00 8.69 18.18
N ASN A 98 9.32 7.99 17.29
CA ASN A 98 9.44 8.23 15.87
C ASN A 98 8.11 8.67 15.29
N VAL A 99 8.06 9.91 14.81
CA VAL A 99 6.87 10.49 14.17
C VAL A 99 6.71 10.00 12.73
N GLU A 100 7.54 9.03 12.31
CA GLU A 100 7.55 8.50 10.97
C GLU A 100 6.22 7.82 10.61
N PRO A 101 5.67 8.07 9.42
CA PRO A 101 4.45 7.42 8.99
C PRO A 101 4.68 5.94 8.69
N LEU A 102 3.66 5.13 8.96
CA LEU A 102 3.55 3.77 8.44
C LEU A 102 2.92 3.82 7.05
N PHE A 103 3.39 2.98 6.13
CA PHE A 103 2.86 2.89 4.77
C PHE A 103 2.21 1.53 4.53
N ILE A 104 0.91 1.53 4.25
CA ILE A 104 0.19 0.34 3.77
C ILE A 104 0.32 0.31 2.25
N ILE A 105 0.92 -0.75 1.73
CA ILE A 105 1.27 -0.85 0.30
C ILE A 105 0.40 -1.81 -0.50
N GLY A 106 -0.61 -2.38 0.14
CA GLY A 106 -1.58 -3.25 -0.52
C GLY A 106 -1.75 -4.58 0.19
N GLY A 107 -2.58 -5.47 -0.28
CA GLY A 107 -3.46 -5.29 -1.46
C GLY A 107 -4.84 -4.73 -1.12
N ALA A 108 -5.73 -4.87 -2.07
CA ALA A 108 -7.09 -4.30 -1.96
C ALA A 108 -7.84 -4.76 -0.72
N ARG A 109 -7.73 -6.03 -0.35
CA ARG A 109 -8.39 -6.59 0.83
C ARG A 109 -7.90 -5.93 2.11
N LEU A 110 -6.58 -5.79 2.27
CA LEU A 110 -6.01 -5.12 3.44
C LEU A 110 -6.44 -3.65 3.50
N ILE A 111 -6.35 -2.93 2.37
CA ILE A 111 -6.79 -1.54 2.29
C ILE A 111 -8.25 -1.40 2.72
N THR A 112 -9.13 -2.27 2.24
CA THR A 112 -10.56 -2.26 2.60
C THR A 112 -10.76 -2.49 4.10
N GLU A 113 -10.04 -3.44 4.68
CA GLU A 113 -10.15 -3.80 6.09
C GLU A 113 -9.70 -2.67 7.02
N VAL A 114 -8.63 -1.96 6.64
CA VAL A 114 -8.03 -0.90 7.48
C VAL A 114 -8.34 0.51 7.01
N LEU A 115 -9.28 0.68 6.10
CA LEU A 115 -9.59 1.96 5.46
C LEU A 115 -9.83 3.08 6.48
N LEU A 116 -10.51 2.78 7.59
CA LEU A 116 -10.81 3.75 8.65
C LEU A 116 -9.57 4.26 9.40
N MET A 117 -8.44 3.54 9.32
CA MET A 117 -7.19 3.91 9.98
C MET A 117 -6.28 4.78 9.11
N ILE A 118 -6.54 4.83 7.80
CA ILE A 118 -5.67 5.52 6.85
C ILE A 118 -5.93 7.02 6.93
N ASP A 119 -4.86 7.79 7.14
CA ASP A 119 -4.90 9.25 7.21
C ASP A 119 -4.77 9.89 5.83
N ARG A 120 -3.91 9.33 4.97
CA ARG A 120 -3.63 9.82 3.61
C ARG A 120 -3.49 8.67 2.62
N PHE A 121 -3.95 8.92 1.39
CA PHE A 121 -3.65 8.08 0.23
C PHE A 121 -2.71 8.81 -0.71
N TYR A 122 -1.63 8.14 -1.08
CA TYR A 122 -0.78 8.53 -2.21
C TYR A 122 -1.12 7.59 -3.35
N LEU A 123 -1.88 8.09 -4.32
CA LEU A 123 -2.43 7.29 -5.40
C LEU A 123 -1.80 7.70 -6.73
N THR A 124 -1.10 6.76 -7.36
CA THR A 124 -0.57 6.94 -8.70
C THR A 124 -1.57 6.43 -9.73
N ARG A 125 -1.91 7.26 -10.71
CA ARG A 125 -2.75 6.89 -11.85
C ARG A 125 -1.87 6.49 -13.01
N ILE A 126 -1.94 5.22 -13.41
CA ILE A 126 -1.28 4.68 -14.60
C ILE A 126 -2.30 4.71 -15.74
N PRO A 127 -2.05 5.45 -16.85
CA PRO A 127 -2.99 5.49 -17.97
C PRO A 127 -3.19 4.13 -18.60
N GLY A 128 -4.43 3.80 -18.92
CA GLY A 128 -4.80 2.58 -19.63
C GLY A 128 -5.70 1.65 -18.82
N ASP A 129 -6.26 0.67 -19.53
CA ASP A 129 -7.02 -0.45 -18.96
C ASP A 129 -6.21 -1.73 -19.18
N TYR A 130 -5.78 -2.37 -18.10
CA TYR A 130 -4.91 -3.54 -18.14
C TYR A 130 -5.63 -4.84 -17.78
N ASN A 131 -6.95 -4.85 -17.87
CA ASN A 131 -7.78 -6.04 -17.57
C ASN A 131 -7.47 -6.63 -16.20
N CYS A 132 -7.40 -5.78 -15.18
CA CYS A 132 -7.12 -6.21 -13.81
C CYS A 132 -8.19 -7.15 -13.28
N ASP A 133 -7.78 -8.04 -12.39
CA ASP A 133 -8.66 -8.92 -11.63
C ASP A 133 -8.82 -8.48 -10.17
N THR A 134 -8.02 -7.52 -9.73
CA THR A 134 -8.02 -6.98 -8.37
C THR A 134 -8.11 -5.46 -8.43
N PHE A 135 -9.05 -4.89 -7.65
CA PHE A 135 -9.40 -3.46 -7.70
C PHE A 135 -9.40 -2.84 -6.32
N LEU A 136 -8.97 -1.57 -6.23
CA LEU A 136 -9.19 -0.76 -5.03
C LEU A 136 -10.66 -0.38 -4.91
N PRO A 137 -11.19 -0.21 -3.67
CA PRO A 137 -12.54 0.31 -3.43
C PRO A 137 -12.57 1.83 -3.63
N LEU A 138 -12.37 2.31 -4.88
CA LEU A 138 -12.27 3.74 -5.18
C LEU A 138 -13.48 4.53 -4.70
N ASP A 139 -14.71 4.00 -4.86
CA ASP A 139 -15.92 4.68 -4.40
C ASP A 139 -15.89 4.97 -2.91
N ARG A 140 -15.41 4.03 -2.11
CA ARG A 140 -15.28 4.20 -0.65
C ARG A 140 -14.16 5.18 -0.30
N ILE A 141 -13.09 5.17 -1.07
CA ILE A 141 -11.98 6.13 -0.91
C ILE A 141 -12.49 7.54 -1.21
N GLU A 142 -13.19 7.74 -2.30
CA GLU A 142 -13.75 9.04 -2.69
C GLU A 142 -14.78 9.56 -1.69
N GLN A 143 -15.52 8.69 -1.02
CA GLN A 143 -16.46 9.07 0.04
C GLN A 143 -15.75 9.50 1.34
N SER A 144 -14.56 8.98 1.60
CA SER A 144 -13.84 9.16 2.87
C SER A 144 -12.65 10.13 2.79
N PHE A 145 -12.22 10.47 1.58
CA PHE A 145 -11.05 11.31 1.33
C PHE A 145 -11.36 12.34 0.26
N HIS A 146 -10.67 13.47 0.31
CA HIS A 146 -10.68 14.46 -0.76
C HIS A 146 -9.30 14.60 -1.39
N LYS A 147 -9.28 14.69 -2.69
CA LYS A 147 -8.05 14.89 -3.47
C LYS A 147 -7.58 16.33 -3.32
N THR A 148 -6.34 16.50 -2.91
CA THR A 148 -5.77 17.83 -2.62
C THR A 148 -4.64 18.20 -3.56
N VAL A 149 -3.77 17.23 -3.88
CA VAL A 149 -2.60 17.48 -4.72
C VAL A 149 -2.65 16.55 -5.93
N VAL A 150 -2.39 17.12 -7.09
CA VAL A 150 -2.21 16.38 -8.34
C VAL A 150 -0.94 16.86 -9.01
N ALA A 151 0.01 15.96 -9.23
CA ALA A 151 1.23 16.22 -9.95
C ALA A 151 1.29 15.33 -11.19
N LYS A 152 1.40 15.92 -12.37
CA LYS A 152 1.54 15.18 -13.63
C LYS A 152 3.00 14.84 -13.87
N GLY A 153 3.29 13.53 -14.02
CA GLY A 153 4.56 13.04 -14.52
C GLY A 153 4.52 12.81 -16.04
N HIS A 154 5.55 12.15 -16.56
CA HIS A 154 5.64 11.79 -17.98
C HIS A 154 4.79 10.55 -18.32
N GLU A 155 4.72 9.58 -17.40
CA GLU A 155 4.04 8.30 -17.61
C GLU A 155 2.83 8.13 -16.69
N ALA A 156 2.77 8.86 -15.59
CA ALA A 156 1.75 8.71 -14.57
C ALA A 156 1.36 10.03 -13.94
N THR A 157 0.23 10.04 -13.25
CA THR A 157 -0.24 11.18 -12.46
C THR A 157 -0.23 10.78 -10.98
N PHE A 158 0.34 11.63 -10.14
CA PHE A 158 0.49 11.38 -8.71
C PHE A 158 -0.51 12.24 -7.94
N GLU A 159 -1.36 11.59 -7.15
CA GLU A 159 -2.42 12.22 -6.38
C GLU A 159 -2.20 12.01 -4.89
N THR A 160 -2.49 13.04 -4.08
CA THR A 160 -2.54 12.94 -2.63
C THR A 160 -3.95 13.20 -2.17
N TRP A 161 -4.49 12.29 -1.40
CA TRP A 161 -5.85 12.31 -0.86
C TRP A 161 -5.79 12.36 0.66
N TYR A 162 -6.54 13.28 1.25
CA TYR A 162 -6.62 13.47 2.70
C TYR A 162 -7.97 13.03 3.22
N ARG A 163 -7.98 12.41 4.39
CA ARG A 163 -9.23 12.00 5.04
C ARG A 163 -10.12 13.21 5.32
N ILE A 164 -11.40 13.08 4.98
CA ILE A 164 -12.44 14.04 5.36
C ILE A 164 -12.72 13.87 6.87
N ARG A 165 -12.64 14.94 7.62
CA ARG A 165 -12.95 14.98 9.05
C ARG A 165 -14.39 15.39 9.28
#